data_8806548b97c5975ec2f053963a7562b6
#
_entry.id   8806548b97c5975ec2f053963a7562b6
#
_cell.length_a   1.000
_cell.length_b   1.000
_cell.length_c   1.000
_cell.angle_alpha   90.00
_cell.angle_beta   90.00
_cell.angle_gamma   90.00
#
_symmetry.space_group_name_H-M   'P 1'
#
loop_
_entity.id
_entity.type
_entity.pdbx_description
1 polymer ?
#
loop_
_entity_poly.entity_id
_entity_poly.type
_entity_poly.pdbx_seq_one_letter_code
_entity_poly.pdbx_strand_id
1 'polypeptide(L)'
;MKTIRKMALVGVLGIVMSSCASMFLTVTDKAARIQPGMTKDEVTEIMGRTPDYRRFANGHDEWEYRTLLNNDDYDVVVLDFRNGRVAQMDSFREVRHYHPDGEKK
;
A
#
# COMPACT_ATOMS: atom_id res chain seq x y z
N MET A 1 -5.41 8.48 -38.69
CA MET A 1 -4.07 8.73 -38.21
C MET A 1 -4.00 9.90 -37.29
N LYS A 2 -4.54 11.06 -37.68
CA LYS A 2 -4.49 12.24 -36.81
C LYS A 2 -5.23 12.01 -35.49
N THR A 3 -6.31 11.25 -35.52
CA THR A 3 -7.09 10.97 -34.33
C THR A 3 -6.29 10.20 -33.29
N ILE A 4 -5.45 9.28 -33.72
CA ILE A 4 -4.65 8.48 -32.83
C ILE A 4 -3.64 9.33 -32.06
N ARG A 5 -3.06 10.33 -32.74
CA ARG A 5 -2.09 11.20 -32.07
C ARG A 5 -2.73 11.99 -30.95
N LYS A 6 -3.96 12.47 -31.16
CA LYS A 6 -4.66 13.25 -30.15
C LYS A 6 -4.97 12.40 -28.94
N MET A 7 -5.33 11.15 -29.16
CA MET A 7 -5.63 10.26 -28.05
C MET A 7 -4.39 9.98 -27.21
N ALA A 8 -3.23 9.85 -27.86
CA ALA A 8 -2.00 9.60 -27.13
C ALA A 8 -1.64 10.77 -26.21
N LEU A 9 -1.86 11.99 -26.68
CA LEU A 9 -1.54 13.17 -25.88
C LEU A 9 -2.42 13.23 -24.63
N VAL A 10 -3.71 12.94 -24.78
CA VAL A 10 -4.63 12.97 -23.65
C VAL A 10 -4.22 11.93 -22.61
N GLY A 11 -3.78 10.76 -23.06
CA GLY A 11 -3.34 9.72 -22.15
C GLY A 11 -2.15 10.13 -21.31
N VAL A 12 -1.19 10.82 -21.92
CA VAL A 12 -0.01 11.25 -21.20
C VAL A 12 -0.37 12.26 -20.10
N LEU A 13 -1.27 13.18 -20.39
CA LEU A 13 -1.69 14.17 -19.41
C LEU A 13 -2.36 13.48 -18.21
N GLY A 14 -3.18 12.48 -18.47
CA GLY A 14 -3.85 11.76 -17.40
C GLY A 14 -2.87 11.08 -16.45
N ILE A 15 -1.81 10.50 -16.98
CA ILE A 15 -0.83 9.83 -16.16
C ILE A 15 -0.11 10.81 -15.24
N VAL A 16 0.25 11.97 -15.75
CA VAL A 16 0.94 12.96 -14.94
C VAL A 16 0.09 13.42 -13.76
N MET A 17 -1.19 13.65 -13.98
CA MET A 17 -2.06 14.10 -12.89
C MET A 17 -2.24 13.03 -11.83
N SER A 18 -2.30 11.74 -12.23
CA SER A 18 -2.43 10.66 -11.27
C SER A 18 -1.21 10.58 -10.36
N SER A 19 -0.02 10.80 -10.89
CA SER A 19 1.20 10.75 -10.08
C SER A 19 1.20 11.81 -9.00
N CYS A 20 0.73 13.01 -9.30
CA CYS A 20 0.71 14.07 -8.31
C CYS A 20 -0.24 13.75 -7.16
N ALA A 21 -1.39 13.16 -7.44
CA ALA A 21 -2.37 12.85 -6.41
C ALA A 21 -1.85 11.80 -5.42
N SER A 22 -1.07 10.83 -5.90
CA SER A 22 -0.64 9.73 -5.04
C SER A 22 0.35 10.14 -3.96
N MET A 23 0.92 11.33 -4.04
CA MET A 23 1.89 11.76 -3.05
C MET A 23 1.28 12.02 -1.68
N PHE A 24 -0.02 12.19 -1.60
CA PHE A 24 -0.68 12.52 -0.34
C PHE A 24 -1.44 11.34 0.26
N LEU A 25 -1.26 10.15 -0.27
CA LEU A 25 -2.01 8.99 0.22
C LEU A 25 -1.27 8.28 1.34
N THR A 26 -2.03 7.77 2.30
CA THR A 26 -1.46 6.93 3.36
C THR A 26 -1.24 5.52 2.80
N VAL A 27 -0.60 4.64 3.59
CA VAL A 27 -0.40 3.26 3.14
C VAL A 27 -1.74 2.56 2.95
N THR A 28 -2.74 2.85 3.77
CA THR A 28 -4.06 2.24 3.62
C THR A 28 -4.72 2.69 2.32
N ASP A 29 -4.59 3.97 1.97
CA ASP A 29 -5.14 4.47 0.72
C ASP A 29 -4.47 3.81 -0.48
N LYS A 30 -3.15 3.66 -0.43
CA LYS A 30 -2.43 3.04 -1.53
C LYS A 30 -2.75 1.56 -1.63
N ALA A 31 -2.93 0.90 -0.48
CA ALA A 31 -3.22 -0.52 -0.46
C ALA A 31 -4.56 -0.83 -1.11
N ALA A 32 -5.47 0.13 -1.17
CA ALA A 32 -6.74 -0.08 -1.84
C ALA A 32 -6.58 -0.41 -3.33
N ARG A 33 -5.42 -0.14 -3.90
CA ARG A 33 -5.14 -0.43 -5.29
C ARG A 33 -4.53 -1.81 -5.51
N ILE A 34 -4.14 -2.47 -4.43
CA ILE A 34 -3.51 -3.78 -4.52
C ILE A 34 -4.57 -4.85 -4.71
N GLN A 35 -4.28 -5.79 -5.59
CA GLN A 35 -5.21 -6.87 -5.90
C GLN A 35 -4.52 -8.22 -5.77
N PRO A 36 -5.30 -9.27 -5.52
CA PRO A 36 -4.71 -10.61 -5.44
C PRO A 36 -4.01 -10.97 -6.75
N GLY A 37 -2.88 -11.62 -6.65
CA GLY A 37 -2.11 -12.03 -7.81
C GLY A 37 -1.05 -11.04 -8.25
N MET A 38 -1.01 -9.84 -7.65
CA MET A 38 0.03 -8.89 -7.99
C MET A 38 1.38 -9.36 -7.50
N THR A 39 2.43 -9.04 -8.26
CA THR A 39 3.79 -9.41 -7.88
C THR A 39 4.34 -8.42 -6.86
N LYS A 40 5.46 -8.78 -6.25
CA LYS A 40 6.11 -7.91 -5.29
C LYS A 40 6.54 -6.59 -5.93
N ASP A 41 7.00 -6.64 -7.18
CA ASP A 41 7.40 -5.42 -7.88
C ASP A 41 6.21 -4.50 -8.10
N GLU A 42 5.07 -5.05 -8.47
CA GLU A 42 3.86 -4.26 -8.66
C GLU A 42 3.41 -3.61 -7.35
N VAL A 43 3.49 -4.35 -6.26
CA VAL A 43 3.13 -3.83 -4.95
C VAL A 43 4.08 -2.70 -4.55
N THR A 44 5.38 -2.89 -4.74
CA THR A 44 6.37 -1.87 -4.41
C THR A 44 6.10 -0.59 -5.19
N GLU A 45 5.70 -0.73 -6.45
CA GLU A 45 5.42 0.43 -7.28
C GLU A 45 4.19 1.18 -6.76
N ILE A 46 3.14 0.46 -6.39
CA ILE A 46 1.93 1.08 -5.87
C ILE A 46 2.20 1.75 -4.52
N MET A 47 2.90 1.07 -3.64
CA MET A 47 3.17 1.60 -2.30
C MET A 47 4.24 2.70 -2.33
N GLY A 48 5.07 2.73 -3.36
CA GLY A 48 6.09 3.75 -3.53
C GLY A 48 7.35 3.53 -2.71
N ARG A 49 7.44 2.42 -2.01
CA ARG A 49 8.63 2.11 -1.22
C ARG A 49 8.61 0.65 -0.80
N THR A 50 9.71 0.17 -0.26
CA THR A 50 9.79 -1.18 0.27
C THR A 50 9.09 -1.24 1.62
N PRO A 51 8.71 -2.44 2.08
CA PRO A 51 7.98 -2.55 3.34
C PRO A 51 8.89 -2.25 4.54
N ASP A 52 8.25 -1.86 5.63
CA ASP A 52 8.96 -1.58 6.88
C ASP A 52 9.44 -2.86 7.55
N TYR A 53 8.65 -3.94 7.43
CA TYR A 53 9.02 -5.23 8.01
C TYR A 53 8.72 -6.34 7.03
N ARG A 54 9.52 -7.39 7.07
CA ARG A 54 9.34 -8.56 6.21
C ARG A 54 9.54 -9.80 7.06
N ARG A 55 8.77 -10.84 6.75
CA ARG A 55 8.88 -12.10 7.46
C ARG A 55 8.71 -13.26 6.48
N PHE A 56 9.53 -14.28 6.63
CA PHE A 56 9.42 -15.48 5.83
C PHE A 56 9.08 -16.65 6.73
N ALA A 57 8.08 -17.43 6.36
CA ALA A 57 7.74 -18.62 7.13
C ALA A 57 6.91 -19.56 6.28
N ASN A 58 7.32 -20.83 6.24
CA ASN A 58 6.54 -21.89 5.60
C ASN A 58 6.07 -21.56 4.18
N GLY A 59 6.97 -21.00 3.38
CA GLY A 59 6.63 -20.68 1.99
C GLY A 59 5.85 -19.39 1.82
N HIS A 60 5.59 -18.67 2.89
CA HIS A 60 4.93 -17.39 2.84
C HIS A 60 5.96 -16.28 3.01
N ASP A 61 5.71 -15.16 2.35
CA ASP A 61 6.52 -13.97 2.51
C ASP A 61 5.54 -12.90 2.92
N GLU A 62 5.70 -12.34 4.12
CA GLU A 62 4.77 -11.37 4.66
C GLU A 62 5.43 -10.02 4.73
N TRP A 63 4.78 -9.00 4.18
CA TRP A 63 5.29 -7.64 4.17
C TRP A 63 4.37 -6.77 4.99
N GLU A 64 4.95 -5.87 5.77
CA GLU A 64 4.17 -4.96 6.59
C GLU A 64 4.60 -3.52 6.30
N TYR A 65 3.63 -2.66 5.97
CA TYR A 65 3.85 -1.24 5.74
C TYR A 65 3.15 -0.48 6.87
N ARG A 66 3.81 0.54 7.40
CA ARG A 66 3.26 1.33 8.49
C ARG A 66 3.38 2.81 8.17
N THR A 67 2.35 3.59 8.52
CA THR A 67 2.38 5.04 8.38
C THR A 67 1.95 5.65 9.72
N LEU A 68 2.80 6.51 10.26
CA LEU A 68 2.48 7.20 11.50
C LEU A 68 1.47 8.30 11.21
N LEU A 69 0.42 8.34 11.99
CA LEU A 69 -0.63 9.33 11.86
C LEU A 69 -0.43 10.48 12.85
N ASN A 70 -1.22 11.55 12.71
CA ASN A 70 -1.06 12.73 13.52
C ASN A 70 -1.30 12.49 15.00
N ASN A 71 -2.12 11.49 15.34
CA ASN A 71 -2.44 11.22 16.74
C ASN A 71 -1.59 10.10 17.32
N ASP A 72 -0.44 9.83 16.71
CA ASP A 72 0.50 8.80 17.14
C ASP A 72 0.01 7.37 16.91
N ASP A 73 -1.11 7.19 16.24
CA ASP A 73 -1.53 5.87 15.81
C ASP A 73 -0.82 5.52 14.51
N TYR A 74 -0.86 4.27 14.11
CA TYR A 74 -0.30 3.83 12.85
C TYR A 74 -1.37 3.22 11.97
N ASP A 75 -1.32 3.54 10.67
CA ASP A 75 -2.06 2.77 9.68
C ASP A 75 -1.13 1.64 9.28
N VAL A 76 -1.61 0.42 9.31
CA VAL A 76 -0.80 -0.76 9.04
C VAL A 76 -1.45 -1.58 7.92
N VAL A 77 -0.62 -2.00 6.97
CA VAL A 77 -1.06 -2.89 5.90
C VAL A 77 -0.15 -4.09 5.91
N VAL A 78 -0.71 -5.28 5.98
CA VAL A 78 0.04 -6.52 5.97
C VAL A 78 -0.33 -7.30 4.71
N LEU A 79 0.68 -7.69 3.95
CA LEU A 79 0.48 -8.42 2.71
C LEU A 79 1.12 -9.79 2.83
N ASP A 80 0.37 -10.83 2.47
CA ASP A 80 0.88 -12.19 2.47
C ASP A 80 1.09 -12.60 1.02
N PHE A 81 2.32 -12.93 0.67
CA PHE A 81 2.65 -13.38 -0.67
C PHE A 81 2.88 -14.88 -0.68
N ARG A 82 2.33 -15.53 -1.69
CA ARG A 82 2.59 -16.94 -1.92
C ARG A 82 3.04 -17.08 -3.36
N ASN A 83 4.16 -17.76 -3.57
CA ASN A 83 4.77 -17.91 -4.89
C ASN A 83 5.02 -16.55 -5.54
N GLY A 84 5.40 -15.56 -4.72
CA GLY A 84 5.75 -14.24 -5.22
C GLY A 84 4.58 -13.34 -5.60
N ARG A 85 3.36 -13.76 -5.26
CA ARG A 85 2.17 -12.98 -5.61
C ARG A 85 1.27 -12.79 -4.40
N VAL A 86 0.57 -11.67 -4.37
CA VAL A 86 -0.31 -11.34 -3.25
C VAL A 86 -1.41 -12.39 -3.12
N ALA A 87 -1.51 -13.02 -1.96
CA ALA A 87 -2.55 -13.98 -1.66
C ALA A 87 -3.57 -13.42 -0.68
N GLN A 88 -3.11 -12.60 0.27
CA GLN A 88 -4.00 -12.01 1.26
C GLN A 88 -3.49 -10.63 1.62
N MET A 89 -4.39 -9.76 2.04
CA MET A 89 -4.03 -8.43 2.52
C MET A 89 -4.93 -8.10 3.69
N ASP A 90 -4.34 -7.47 4.71
CA ASP A 90 -5.08 -7.00 5.86
C ASP A 90 -4.64 -5.56 6.12
N SER A 91 -5.57 -4.71 6.50
CA SER A 91 -5.22 -3.35 6.85
C SER A 91 -6.00 -2.95 8.08
N PHE A 92 -5.34 -2.26 8.98
CA PHE A 92 -5.97 -1.86 10.23
C PHE A 92 -5.21 -0.70 10.83
N ARG A 93 -5.82 -0.08 11.83
CA ARG A 93 -5.17 1.00 12.56
C ARG A 93 -4.69 0.45 13.89
N GLU A 94 -3.41 0.64 14.15
CA GLU A 94 -2.82 0.23 15.42
C GLU A 94 -2.85 1.44 16.34
N VAL A 95 -3.63 1.37 17.41
CA VAL A 95 -3.78 2.46 18.36
C VAL A 95 -2.68 2.38 19.39
N ARG A 96 -1.78 3.35 19.35
CA ARG A 96 -0.69 3.38 20.30
C ARG A 96 -0.99 4.27 21.47
N HIS A 97 -1.94 5.17 21.28
CA HIS A 97 -2.33 6.08 22.33
C HIS A 97 -3.20 5.31 23.28
N TYR A 98 -2.57 4.73 24.33
CA TYR A 98 -3.27 3.85 25.15
C TYR A 98 -3.81 4.46 26.37
N HIS A 99 -4.90 4.03 26.87
CA HIS A 99 -5.51 4.56 28.08
C HIS A 99 -5.22 3.67 29.25
N PRO A 100 -4.61 4.21 30.29
CA PRO A 100 -4.23 3.41 31.43
C PRO A 100 -5.37 2.67 32.03
N ASP A 101 -6.54 3.30 32.06
CA ASP A 101 -7.64 2.62 32.66
C ASP A 101 -8.06 1.47 31.82
N GLY A 102 -7.97 1.60 30.56
CA GLY A 102 -8.30 0.50 29.75
C GLY A 102 -7.28 -0.52 29.91
N GLU A 103 -6.18 -0.06 30.30
CA GLU A 103 -5.29 -0.89 30.32
C GLU A 103 -5.13 -1.52 31.36
N LYS A 104 -5.40 -1.02 32.12
CA LYS A 104 -5.23 -1.61 33.12
C LYS A 104 -5.74 -2.75 33.06
N LYS A 105 -5.82 -3.04 32.56
CA LYS A 105 -6.24 -4.08 32.53
C LYS A 105 -5.59 -4.80 32.47
#